data_c5aeefc54d1f9d5408daa4940d220511
#
_entry.id   c5aeefc54d1f9d5408daa4940d220511
#
_cell.length_a   1.000
_cell.length_b   1.000
_cell.length_c   1.000
_cell.angle_alpha   90.00
_cell.angle_beta   90.00
_cell.angle_gamma   90.00
#
_symmetry.space_group_name_H-M   'P 1'
#
loop_
_entity.id
_entity.type
_entity.pdbx_description
1 polymer ?
#
loop_
_entity_poly.entity_id
_entity_poly.type
_entity_poly.pdbx_seq_one_letter_code
_entity_poly.pdbx_strand_id
1 'polypeptide(L)'
;MSILFTIFALAACLGAVAVVISQSMARMAFWLVVSLGSTAGLFFLADADFVAAAQLLIYVGGTLVLLVFGVMLTASGPYLKIQTSPAETVVAGLIGLLFLFMVFATVSDVDWEGTKTKMLAENGQSTPTEKFDDQSEGDTLRPLGLALLGVRPDSPNSPGYLLPFEIASVHLLVVLIGAAYLARAKRRGDGS
;
A
#
# COMPACT_ATOMS: atom_id res chain seq x y z
N MET A 1 19.35 6.88 10.80
CA MET A 1 18.37 6.84 9.67
C MET A 1 18.84 5.97 8.51
N SER A 2 20.06 6.15 7.98
CA SER A 2 20.54 5.43 6.78
C SER A 2 20.54 3.88 6.90
N ILE A 3 20.88 3.31 8.05
CA ILE A 3 20.93 1.85 8.23
C ILE A 3 19.53 1.24 8.18
N LEU A 4 18.55 1.81 8.90
CA LEU A 4 17.16 1.34 8.90
C LEU A 4 16.55 1.46 7.50
N PHE A 5 16.79 2.57 6.81
CA PHE A 5 16.36 2.74 5.43
C PHE A 5 16.91 1.63 4.53
N THR A 6 18.21 1.35 4.62
CA THR A 6 18.84 0.30 3.82
C THR A 6 18.25 -1.08 4.12
N ILE A 7 17.98 -1.39 5.39
CA ILE A 7 17.37 -2.66 5.79
C ILE A 7 15.97 -2.81 5.20
N PHE A 8 15.10 -1.81 5.35
CA PHE A 8 13.75 -1.86 4.82
C PHE A 8 13.73 -1.85 3.28
N ALA A 9 14.63 -1.07 2.64
CA ALA A 9 14.74 -1.05 1.19
C ALA A 9 15.18 -2.42 0.63
N LEU A 10 16.20 -3.03 1.24
CA LEU A 10 16.64 -4.37 0.85
C LEU A 10 15.55 -5.42 1.10
N ALA A 11 14.87 -5.37 2.24
CA ALA A 11 13.79 -6.31 2.55
C ALA A 11 12.61 -6.16 1.57
N ALA A 12 12.25 -4.93 1.18
CA ALA A 12 11.22 -4.69 0.18
C ALA A 12 11.61 -5.26 -1.18
N CYS A 13 12.83 -4.98 -1.66
CA CYS A 13 13.32 -5.46 -2.94
C CYS A 13 13.50 -6.99 -2.97
N LEU A 14 14.16 -7.56 -1.95
CA LEU A 14 14.36 -8.99 -1.86
C LEU A 14 13.04 -9.74 -1.71
N GLY A 15 12.10 -9.20 -0.93
CA GLY A 15 10.75 -9.72 -0.80
C GLY A 15 10.04 -9.76 -2.15
N ALA A 16 10.08 -8.67 -2.93
CA ALA A 16 9.47 -8.61 -4.26
C ALA A 16 10.09 -9.63 -5.24
N VAL A 17 11.40 -9.75 -5.26
CA VAL A 17 12.09 -10.76 -6.07
C VAL A 17 11.72 -12.18 -5.63
N ALA A 18 11.65 -12.42 -4.33
CA ALA A 18 11.27 -13.72 -3.77
C ALA A 18 9.82 -14.11 -4.10
N VAL A 19 8.89 -13.14 -4.23
CA VAL A 19 7.54 -13.39 -4.74
C VAL A 19 7.59 -13.99 -6.13
N VAL A 20 8.36 -13.37 -7.04
CA VAL A 20 8.45 -13.81 -8.45
C VAL A 20 9.08 -15.20 -8.58
N ILE A 21 10.11 -15.48 -7.78
CA ILE A 21 10.82 -16.77 -7.83
C ILE A 21 10.04 -17.90 -7.15
N SER A 22 9.10 -17.56 -6.26
CA SER A 22 8.33 -18.54 -5.51
C SER A 22 7.35 -19.30 -6.41
N GLN A 23 7.34 -20.63 -6.30
CA GLN A 23 6.42 -21.51 -7.05
C GLN A 23 5.18 -21.92 -6.24
N SER A 24 5.11 -21.57 -4.97
CA SER A 24 4.02 -21.93 -4.08
C SER A 24 3.26 -20.66 -3.69
N MET A 25 1.94 -20.65 -3.87
CA MET A 25 1.06 -19.50 -3.53
C MET A 25 1.25 -19.03 -2.10
N ALA A 26 1.37 -19.95 -1.13
CA ALA A 26 1.59 -19.60 0.26
C ALA A 26 2.93 -18.88 0.49
N ARG A 27 4.00 -19.32 -0.20
CA ARG A 27 5.30 -18.64 -0.13
C ARG A 27 5.31 -17.31 -0.83
N MET A 28 4.62 -17.20 -1.97
CA MET A 28 4.43 -15.90 -2.64
C MET A 28 3.74 -14.91 -1.72
N ALA A 29 2.65 -15.31 -1.08
CA ALA A 29 1.93 -14.48 -0.14
C ALA A 29 2.80 -14.05 1.06
N PHE A 30 3.57 -14.97 1.64
CA PHE A 30 4.50 -14.64 2.73
C PHE A 30 5.54 -13.59 2.31
N TRP A 31 6.19 -13.75 1.15
CA TRP A 31 7.15 -12.78 0.65
C TRP A 31 6.51 -11.45 0.28
N LEU A 32 5.25 -11.48 -0.16
CA LEU A 32 4.49 -10.27 -0.45
C LEU A 32 4.20 -9.48 0.85
N VAL A 33 3.88 -10.17 1.96
CA VAL A 33 3.77 -9.53 3.29
C VAL A 33 5.07 -8.83 3.67
N VAL A 34 6.20 -9.52 3.50
CA VAL A 34 7.53 -8.95 3.81
C VAL A 34 7.81 -7.72 2.96
N SER A 35 7.56 -7.79 1.65
CA SER A 35 7.81 -6.67 0.72
C SER A 35 6.92 -5.46 1.04
N LEU A 36 5.60 -5.67 1.16
CA LEU A 36 4.65 -4.58 1.42
C LEU A 36 4.79 -4.01 2.84
N GLY A 37 5.08 -4.85 3.84
CA GLY A 37 5.36 -4.41 5.19
C GLY A 37 6.65 -3.59 5.29
N SER A 38 7.69 -3.99 4.55
CA SER A 38 8.93 -3.22 4.47
C SER A 38 8.72 -1.86 3.77
N THR A 39 7.86 -1.81 2.75
CA THR A 39 7.46 -0.56 2.10
C THR A 39 6.76 0.38 3.09
N ALA A 40 5.89 -0.14 3.96
CA ALA A 40 5.30 0.66 5.04
C ALA A 40 6.37 1.18 6.01
N GLY A 41 7.39 0.37 6.33
CA GLY A 41 8.54 0.81 7.12
C GLY A 41 9.30 1.97 6.47
N LEU A 42 9.46 1.96 5.13
CA LEU A 42 10.05 3.09 4.40
C LEU A 42 9.19 4.35 4.49
N PHE A 43 7.86 4.23 4.44
CA PHE A 43 6.97 5.36 4.62
C PHE A 43 7.06 5.95 6.03
N PHE A 44 7.17 5.13 7.08
CA PHE A 44 7.43 5.65 8.44
C PHE A 44 8.75 6.38 8.54
N LEU A 45 9.81 5.90 7.88
CA LEU A 45 11.10 6.58 7.85
C LEU A 45 11.09 7.89 7.02
N ALA A 46 10.09 8.07 6.18
CA ALA A 46 9.85 9.29 5.41
C ALA A 46 8.86 10.25 6.09
N ASP A 47 8.54 10.03 7.38
CA ASP A 47 7.57 10.80 8.17
C ASP A 47 6.16 10.85 7.56
N ALA A 48 5.84 9.84 6.72
CA ALA A 48 4.54 9.70 6.06
C ALA A 48 3.64 8.71 6.82
N ASP A 49 3.38 8.97 8.09
CA ASP A 49 2.72 8.06 9.04
C ASP A 49 1.36 7.58 8.57
N PHE A 50 0.54 8.48 8.02
CA PHE A 50 -0.77 8.11 7.49
C PHE A 50 -0.66 7.11 6.33
N VAL A 51 0.27 7.36 5.39
CA VAL A 51 0.48 6.47 4.24
C VAL A 51 1.04 5.13 4.70
N ALA A 52 1.96 5.14 5.68
CA ALA A 52 2.52 3.93 6.27
C ALA A 52 1.45 3.08 6.96
N ALA A 53 0.59 3.70 7.78
CA ALA A 53 -0.51 3.03 8.45
C ALA A 53 -1.54 2.48 7.44
N ALA A 54 -1.91 3.27 6.43
CA ALA A 54 -2.80 2.84 5.35
C ALA A 54 -2.21 1.65 4.57
N GLN A 55 -0.91 1.68 4.28
CA GLN A 55 -0.19 0.58 3.63
C GLN A 55 -0.31 -0.72 4.44
N LEU A 56 -0.08 -0.67 5.76
CA LEU A 56 -0.23 -1.84 6.62
C LEU A 56 -1.68 -2.33 6.73
N LEU A 57 -2.61 -1.42 6.98
CA LEU A 57 -4.01 -1.80 7.22
C LEU A 57 -4.70 -2.29 5.95
N ILE A 58 -4.48 -1.63 4.82
CA ILE A 58 -5.21 -1.93 3.58
C ILE A 58 -4.49 -3.02 2.79
N TYR A 59 -3.18 -2.87 2.53
CA TYR A 59 -2.46 -3.81 1.67
C TYR A 59 -2.05 -5.09 2.39
N VAL A 60 -1.45 -4.97 3.56
CA VAL A 60 -1.00 -6.15 4.33
C VAL A 60 -2.16 -6.78 5.10
N GLY A 61 -2.98 -5.98 5.78
CA GLY A 61 -4.08 -6.47 6.62
C GLY A 61 -5.32 -6.86 5.84
N GLY A 62 -5.77 -6.07 4.87
CA GLY A 62 -7.02 -6.29 4.14
C GLY A 62 -6.82 -7.06 2.84
N THR A 63 -6.17 -6.43 1.87
CA THR A 63 -6.10 -6.92 0.48
C THR A 63 -5.34 -8.24 0.38
N LEU A 64 -4.19 -8.34 1.02
CA LEU A 64 -3.37 -9.54 0.94
C LEU A 64 -4.00 -10.72 1.67
N VAL A 65 -4.59 -10.49 2.84
CA VAL A 65 -5.33 -11.54 3.57
C VAL A 65 -6.50 -12.06 2.75
N LEU A 66 -7.26 -11.14 2.10
CA LEU A 66 -8.36 -11.52 1.21
C LEU A 66 -7.86 -12.32 0.01
N LEU A 67 -6.74 -11.90 -0.61
CA LEU A 67 -6.13 -12.61 -1.73
C LEU A 67 -5.69 -14.01 -1.33
N VAL A 68 -4.97 -14.16 -0.20
CA VAL A 68 -4.52 -15.46 0.30
C VAL A 68 -5.69 -16.39 0.58
N PHE A 69 -6.72 -15.86 1.24
CA PHE A 69 -7.93 -16.62 1.54
C PHE A 69 -8.65 -17.04 0.25
N GLY A 70 -8.81 -16.12 -0.69
CA GLY A 70 -9.41 -16.40 -2.00
C GLY A 70 -8.66 -17.48 -2.78
N VAL A 71 -7.33 -17.39 -2.84
CA VAL A 71 -6.48 -18.39 -3.50
C VAL A 71 -6.57 -19.74 -2.78
N MET A 72 -6.57 -19.74 -1.45
CA MET A 72 -6.69 -20.97 -0.67
C MET A 72 -8.03 -21.69 -0.89
N LEU A 73 -9.11 -20.96 -1.06
CA LEU A 73 -10.45 -21.53 -1.35
C LEU A 73 -10.59 -22.01 -2.80
N THR A 74 -9.92 -21.37 -3.75
CA THR A 74 -10.01 -21.72 -5.17
C THR A 74 -8.98 -22.79 -5.58
N ALA A 75 -7.92 -22.96 -4.82
CA ALA A 75 -6.89 -23.95 -5.10
C ALA A 75 -7.38 -25.37 -4.82
N SER A 76 -7.67 -26.13 -5.86
CA SER A 76 -8.12 -27.52 -5.79
C SER A 76 -7.00 -28.53 -5.47
N GLY A 77 -6.02 -28.16 -4.64
CA GLY A 77 -4.96 -29.05 -4.19
C GLY A 77 -3.78 -28.33 -3.53
N PRO A 78 -3.09 -29.00 -2.59
CA PRO A 78 -2.01 -28.36 -1.81
C PRO A 78 -0.75 -28.03 -2.61
N TYR A 79 -0.67 -28.34 -3.91
CA TYR A 79 0.53 -28.26 -4.73
C TYR A 79 0.30 -27.67 -6.13
N LEU A 80 -0.49 -26.63 -6.27
CA LEU A 80 -0.50 -25.87 -7.52
C LEU A 80 0.86 -25.19 -7.72
N LYS A 81 1.76 -25.87 -8.39
CA LYS A 81 2.98 -25.28 -8.91
C LYS A 81 2.66 -24.50 -10.17
N ILE A 82 2.92 -23.20 -10.13
CA ILE A 82 2.91 -22.39 -11.34
C ILE A 82 4.10 -22.84 -12.20
N GLN A 83 3.80 -23.50 -13.31
CA GLN A 83 4.83 -23.88 -14.30
C GLN A 83 4.85 -22.79 -15.37
N THR A 84 5.89 -21.98 -15.36
CA THR A 84 6.16 -21.02 -16.43
C THR A 84 7.07 -21.69 -17.47
N SER A 85 6.79 -21.47 -18.74
CA SER A 85 7.70 -21.95 -19.78
C SER A 85 9.00 -21.13 -19.79
N PRO A 86 10.14 -21.72 -20.17
CA PRO A 86 11.39 -20.97 -20.26
C PRO A 86 11.31 -19.74 -21.17
N ALA A 87 10.54 -19.83 -22.26
CA ALA A 87 10.32 -18.73 -23.20
C ALA A 87 9.54 -17.57 -22.55
N GLU A 88 8.49 -17.87 -21.79
CA GLU A 88 7.72 -16.84 -21.05
C GLU A 88 8.59 -16.13 -20.01
N THR A 89 9.44 -16.87 -19.31
CA THR A 89 10.38 -16.31 -18.32
C THR A 89 11.39 -15.37 -18.98
N VAL A 90 11.91 -15.71 -20.14
CA VAL A 90 12.85 -14.86 -20.88
C VAL A 90 12.15 -13.58 -21.37
N VAL A 91 10.97 -13.71 -21.95
CA VAL A 91 10.20 -12.54 -22.43
C VAL A 91 9.82 -11.61 -21.28
N ALA A 92 9.32 -12.16 -20.17
CA ALA A 92 9.00 -11.37 -18.97
C ALA A 92 10.25 -10.69 -18.40
N GLY A 93 11.39 -11.38 -18.38
CA GLY A 93 12.67 -10.83 -17.94
C GLY A 93 13.15 -9.67 -18.81
N LEU A 94 13.04 -9.79 -20.13
CA LEU A 94 13.39 -8.71 -21.07
C LEU A 94 12.49 -7.47 -20.87
N ILE A 95 11.18 -7.67 -20.74
CA ILE A 95 10.24 -6.57 -20.49
C ILE A 95 10.55 -5.91 -19.14
N GLY A 96 10.78 -6.70 -18.09
CA GLY A 96 11.14 -6.19 -16.78
C GLY A 96 12.44 -5.40 -16.77
N LEU A 97 13.47 -5.88 -17.49
CA LEU A 97 14.76 -5.19 -17.63
C LEU A 97 14.60 -3.87 -18.40
N LEU A 98 13.82 -3.87 -19.49
CA LEU A 98 13.53 -2.65 -20.25
C LEU A 98 12.80 -1.60 -19.39
N PHE A 99 11.81 -2.05 -18.60
CA PHE A 99 11.10 -1.18 -17.69
C PHE A 99 12.02 -0.61 -16.61
N LEU A 100 12.85 -1.46 -16.00
CA LEU A 100 13.84 -1.04 -15.01
C LEU A 100 14.82 -0.02 -15.59
N PHE A 101 15.31 -0.25 -16.81
CA PHE A 101 16.19 0.69 -17.50
C PHE A 101 15.51 2.04 -17.75
N MET A 102 14.24 2.01 -18.18
CA MET A 102 13.46 3.22 -18.40
C MET A 102 13.28 4.03 -17.10
N VAL A 103 12.92 3.38 -16.01
CA VAL A 103 12.78 4.03 -14.70
C VAL A 103 14.12 4.59 -14.23
N PHE A 104 15.20 3.82 -14.35
CA PHE A 104 16.54 4.27 -13.96
C PHE A 104 17.00 5.48 -14.76
N ALA A 105 16.81 5.47 -16.08
CA ALA A 105 17.13 6.59 -16.94
C ALA A 105 16.35 7.85 -16.56
N THR A 106 15.04 7.71 -16.32
CA THR A 106 14.18 8.84 -15.92
C THR A 106 14.62 9.43 -14.57
N VAL A 107 14.89 8.59 -13.58
CA VAL A 107 15.31 9.04 -12.24
C VAL A 107 16.68 9.69 -12.26
N SER A 108 17.59 9.20 -13.11
CA SER A 108 18.95 9.74 -13.23
C SER A 108 18.99 11.10 -13.95
N ASP A 109 18.00 11.40 -14.80
CA ASP A 109 17.91 12.66 -15.55
C ASP A 109 17.22 13.78 -14.74
N VAL A 110 16.67 13.49 -13.57
CA VAL A 110 16.00 14.47 -12.72
C VAL A 110 17.03 15.32 -11.96
N ASP A 111 16.99 16.63 -12.18
CA ASP A 111 17.71 17.61 -11.39
C ASP A 111 17.02 17.84 -10.04
N TRP A 112 17.41 17.02 -9.03
CA TRP A 112 16.84 17.07 -7.71
C TRP A 112 17.08 18.39 -6.98
N GLU A 113 18.24 19.01 -7.17
CA GLU A 113 18.59 20.29 -6.54
C GLU A 113 17.80 21.45 -7.15
N GLY A 114 17.70 21.50 -8.48
CA GLY A 114 16.90 22.51 -9.17
C GLY A 114 15.39 22.35 -8.91
N THR A 115 14.90 21.13 -8.77
CA THR A 115 13.50 20.85 -8.42
C THR A 115 13.19 21.30 -7.00
N LYS A 116 14.06 21.02 -6.04
CA LYS A 116 13.93 21.45 -4.66
C LYS A 116 13.90 22.97 -4.52
N THR A 117 14.80 23.66 -5.20
CA THR A 117 14.85 25.14 -5.22
C THR A 117 13.60 25.75 -5.86
N LYS A 118 13.09 25.18 -6.93
CA LYS A 118 11.85 25.63 -7.57
C LYS A 118 10.64 25.44 -6.67
N MET A 119 10.48 24.28 -6.03
CA MET A 119 9.39 24.03 -5.08
C MET A 119 9.42 24.99 -3.87
N LEU A 120 10.61 25.30 -3.35
CA LEU A 120 10.76 26.27 -2.28
C LEU A 120 10.42 27.70 -2.73
N ALA A 121 10.75 28.08 -3.96
CA ALA A 121 10.45 29.39 -4.52
C ALA A 121 8.97 29.57 -4.87
N GLU A 122 8.33 28.52 -5.39
CA GLU A 122 6.92 28.58 -5.83
C GLU A 122 5.95 28.60 -4.64
N ASN A 123 6.27 27.94 -3.56
CA ASN A 123 5.44 27.95 -2.37
C ASN A 123 5.55 29.23 -1.54
N GLY A 124 6.35 30.21 -1.94
CA GLY A 124 6.47 31.52 -1.26
C GLY A 124 6.84 31.43 0.22
N GLN A 125 7.20 30.25 0.66
CA GLN A 125 7.63 30.00 2.03
C GLN A 125 9.12 30.24 2.09
N SER A 126 9.47 31.34 2.73
CA SER A 126 10.70 31.49 3.45
C SER A 126 11.15 30.12 3.96
N THR A 127 12.41 29.78 3.72
CA THR A 127 13.14 28.66 4.31
C THR A 127 12.45 28.09 5.53
N PRO A 128 12.29 26.75 5.63
CA PRO A 128 11.81 26.15 6.86
C PRO A 128 12.86 26.37 7.96
N THR A 129 12.87 27.58 8.48
CA THR A 129 13.61 27.95 9.70
C THR A 129 12.69 27.74 10.91
N GLU A 130 11.44 27.44 10.65
CA GLU A 130 10.55 26.90 11.66
C GLU A 130 11.01 25.46 11.85
N LYS A 131 11.71 25.24 12.94
CA LYS A 131 12.11 23.90 13.38
C LYS A 131 10.87 23.03 13.30
N PHE A 132 10.96 21.96 12.51
CA PHE A 132 10.02 20.86 12.56
C PHE A 132 9.73 20.60 14.05
N ASP A 133 8.54 20.92 14.48
CA ASP A 133 8.14 20.62 15.85
C ASP A 133 7.79 19.13 15.86
N ASP A 134 8.75 18.32 16.29
CA ASP A 134 8.62 16.87 16.42
C ASP A 134 7.35 16.43 17.18
N GLN A 135 6.72 17.36 17.91
CA GLN A 135 5.51 17.08 18.68
C GLN A 135 4.21 17.39 17.92
N SER A 136 4.25 18.22 16.88
CA SER A 136 3.04 18.65 16.17
C SER A 136 2.96 18.21 14.70
N GLU A 137 4.09 18.02 14.03
CA GLU A 137 4.13 17.80 12.58
C GLU A 137 4.33 16.34 12.17
N GLY A 138 4.89 15.50 13.03
CA GLY A 138 5.07 14.06 12.79
C GLY A 138 3.80 13.22 13.00
N ASP A 139 2.84 13.70 13.78
CA ASP A 139 1.61 12.95 14.10
C ASP A 139 0.44 13.34 13.18
N THR A 140 0.51 12.93 11.91
CA THR A 140 -0.56 13.18 10.94
C THR A 140 -1.79 12.31 11.16
N LEU A 141 -1.65 11.18 11.86
CA LEU A 141 -2.75 10.24 12.14
C LEU A 141 -3.77 10.81 13.12
N ARG A 142 -3.31 11.45 14.18
CA ARG A 142 -4.18 11.98 15.23
C ARG A 142 -5.08 13.13 14.74
N PRO A 143 -4.55 14.21 14.11
CA PRO A 143 -5.39 15.27 13.56
C PRO A 143 -6.37 14.75 12.51
N LEU A 144 -5.95 13.82 11.65
CA LEU A 144 -6.82 13.20 10.66
C LEU A 144 -7.94 12.40 11.33
N GLY A 145 -7.61 11.57 12.33
CA GLY A 145 -8.60 10.82 13.09
C GLY A 145 -9.63 11.72 13.76
N LEU A 146 -9.20 12.82 14.39
CA LEU A 146 -10.09 13.81 14.98
C LEU A 146 -10.96 14.50 13.93
N ALA A 147 -10.39 14.86 12.79
CA ALA A 147 -11.13 15.49 11.70
C ALA A 147 -12.22 14.57 11.11
N LEU A 148 -11.97 13.25 11.02
CA LEU A 148 -12.96 12.24 10.62
C LEU A 148 -14.08 12.08 11.66
N LEU A 149 -13.81 12.36 12.94
CA LEU A 149 -14.80 12.40 14.01
C LEU A 149 -15.50 13.77 14.14
N GLY A 150 -15.21 14.71 13.24
CA GLY A 150 -15.81 16.05 13.24
C GLY A 150 -15.11 17.05 14.17
N VAL A 151 -14.01 16.68 14.81
CA VAL A 151 -13.27 17.57 15.71
C VAL A 151 -12.09 18.18 14.96
N ARG A 152 -12.08 19.51 14.84
CA ARG A 152 -10.98 20.27 14.21
C ARG A 152 -10.46 21.33 15.18
N PRO A 153 -9.42 20.98 15.95
CA PRO A 153 -8.84 21.93 16.93
C PRO A 153 -8.23 23.17 16.27
N ASP A 154 -7.70 23.02 15.06
CA ASP A 154 -7.07 24.07 14.24
C ASP A 154 -8.09 25.04 13.63
N SER A 155 -9.33 24.63 13.45
CA SER A 155 -10.37 25.41 12.78
C SER A 155 -11.76 25.07 13.32
N PRO A 156 -12.14 25.60 14.52
CA PRO A 156 -13.39 25.23 15.20
C PRO A 156 -14.66 25.51 14.39
N ASN A 157 -14.61 26.46 13.45
CA ASN A 157 -15.74 26.87 12.60
C ASN A 157 -15.76 26.13 11.23
N SER A 158 -14.79 25.28 10.95
CA SER A 158 -14.77 24.49 9.73
C SER A 158 -15.55 23.19 9.89
N PRO A 159 -16.36 22.79 8.90
CA PRO A 159 -17.00 21.48 8.93
C PRO A 159 -15.91 20.40 8.93
N GLY A 160 -15.98 19.45 9.86
CA GLY A 160 -15.13 18.27 9.88
C GLY A 160 -15.49 17.32 8.74
N TYR A 161 -14.74 16.23 8.63
CA TYR A 161 -14.99 15.17 7.64
C TYR A 161 -15.91 14.07 8.16
N LEU A 162 -16.72 14.35 9.21
CA LEU A 162 -17.63 13.38 9.81
C LEU A 162 -18.65 12.84 8.79
N LEU A 163 -19.32 13.74 8.07
CA LEU A 163 -20.35 13.36 7.10
C LEU A 163 -19.77 12.53 5.92
N PRO A 164 -18.66 12.89 5.26
CA PRO A 164 -18.01 12.03 4.29
C PRO A 164 -17.61 10.67 4.86
N PHE A 165 -17.15 10.61 6.11
CA PHE A 165 -16.77 9.39 6.78
C PHE A 165 -17.98 8.47 7.03
N GLU A 166 -19.12 9.04 7.48
CA GLU A 166 -20.37 8.29 7.64
C GLU A 166 -20.89 7.75 6.30
N ILE A 167 -20.86 8.56 5.24
CA ILE A 167 -21.27 8.11 3.90
C ILE A 167 -20.39 6.96 3.42
N ALA A 168 -19.06 7.05 3.62
CA ALA A 168 -18.15 5.97 3.26
C ALA A 168 -18.44 4.68 4.05
N SER A 169 -18.74 4.80 5.35
CA SER A 169 -19.07 3.63 6.18
C SER A 169 -20.37 2.93 5.73
N VAL A 170 -21.40 3.71 5.37
CA VAL A 170 -22.65 3.16 4.81
C VAL A 170 -22.39 2.47 3.47
N HIS A 171 -21.56 3.03 2.59
CA HIS A 171 -21.18 2.38 1.33
C HIS A 171 -20.49 1.04 1.56
N LEU A 172 -19.55 0.98 2.50
CA LEU A 172 -18.85 -0.26 2.86
C LEU A 172 -19.83 -1.31 3.40
N LEU A 173 -20.80 -0.90 4.22
CA LEU A 173 -21.84 -1.78 4.73
C LEU A 173 -22.70 -2.37 3.59
N VAL A 174 -23.12 -1.52 2.64
CA VAL A 174 -23.91 -1.95 1.48
C VAL A 174 -23.12 -2.96 0.63
N VAL A 175 -21.83 -2.69 0.38
CA VAL A 175 -20.94 -3.61 -0.34
C VAL A 175 -20.80 -4.95 0.39
N LEU A 176 -20.65 -4.93 1.71
CA LEU A 176 -20.55 -6.14 2.52
C LEU A 176 -21.82 -6.98 2.46
N ILE A 177 -22.99 -6.34 2.61
CA ILE A 177 -24.30 -7.02 2.50
C ILE A 177 -24.49 -7.58 1.08
N GLY A 178 -24.15 -6.80 0.05
CA GLY A 178 -24.22 -7.23 -1.35
C GLY A 178 -23.33 -8.44 -1.63
N ALA A 179 -22.09 -8.41 -1.16
CA ALA A 179 -21.15 -9.53 -1.29
C ALA A 179 -21.68 -10.79 -0.57
N ALA A 180 -22.19 -10.65 0.66
CA ALA A 180 -22.79 -11.75 1.42
C ALA A 180 -24.02 -12.34 0.71
N TYR A 181 -24.86 -11.49 0.13
CA TYR A 181 -26.03 -11.92 -0.63
C TYR A 181 -25.64 -12.70 -1.90
N LEU A 182 -24.64 -12.23 -2.65
CA LEU A 182 -24.13 -12.90 -3.85
C LEU A 182 -23.41 -14.21 -3.52
N ALA A 183 -22.70 -14.27 -2.40
CA ALA A 183 -22.00 -15.47 -1.94
C ALA A 183 -22.96 -16.55 -1.40
N ARG A 184 -24.21 -16.21 -1.13
CA ARG A 184 -25.20 -17.17 -0.62
C ARG A 184 -25.47 -18.28 -1.62
N ALA A 185 -25.14 -19.51 -1.26
CA ALA A 185 -25.45 -20.68 -2.07
C ALA A 185 -26.97 -20.80 -2.30
N LYS A 186 -27.40 -20.86 -3.59
CA LYS A 186 -28.78 -21.13 -3.94
C LYS A 186 -29.10 -22.58 -3.50
N ARG A 187 -29.89 -22.76 -2.46
CA ARG A 187 -30.41 -24.08 -2.13
C ARG A 187 -31.12 -24.59 -3.39
N ARG A 188 -30.57 -25.64 -4.03
CA ARG A 188 -31.34 -26.47 -4.96
C ARG A 188 -32.48 -27.03 -4.13
N GLY A 189 -33.70 -26.60 -4.42
CA GLY A 189 -34.87 -27.25 -3.89
C GLY A 189 -34.84 -28.69 -4.42
N ASP A 190 -34.74 -29.67 -3.53
CA ASP A 190 -35.07 -31.05 -3.83
C ASP A 190 -36.51 -31.06 -4.24
N GLY A 191 -36.73 -31.01 -5.55
CA GLY A 191 -38.03 -31.36 -6.15
C GLY A 191 -38.16 -32.88 -6.13
N SER A 192 -38.90 -33.36 -5.15
CA SER A 192 -39.50 -34.69 -5.15
C SER A 192 -40.40 -34.89 -6.37
#